data_5b7f56e4f51df5684217e4673e54bb9e
#
_entry.id   5b7f56e4f51df5684217e4673e54bb9e
#
_cell.length_a   1.000
_cell.length_b   1.000
_cell.length_c   1.000
_cell.angle_alpha   90.00
_cell.angle_beta   90.00
_cell.angle_gamma   90.00
#
_symmetry.space_group_name_H-M   'P 1'
#
loop_
_entity.id
_entity.type
_entity.pdbx_description
1 polymer ?
#
loop_
_entity_poly.entity_id
_entity_poly.type
_entity_poly.pdbx_seq_one_letter_code
_entity_poly.pdbx_strand_id
1 'polypeptide(L)'
;MAGRVQGKIALITGAARGQGRSHAVRLAEEGADIIAVDACVDYDTVGYAMATEADLDQTVKEVEALDRRIVSRIADVRDAAALSAAVNTGVEALGGLDIVSVNAGICTVQSWDHVTAAIWQDTIDVCLTGAWNTVVAALPHLIARGSGSVVLTSSTAGIKGQPFLTPYVAAKHGVVGIMKSLANELAQKNIRVNSVHPTGVNTPLLAGLGGMDELIGLDPSTGGIFVNSLPIEFVEPRDISNAVLFLASDEAQYITGLEMTVDAGCTNR
;
A
#
# COMPACT_ATOMS: atom_id res chain seq x y z
N MET A 1 -12.49 24.50 8.76
CA MET A 1 -13.34 23.27 8.84
C MET A 1 -12.49 22.18 9.46
N ALA A 2 -13.06 21.26 10.24
CA ALA A 2 -12.32 20.09 10.72
C ALA A 2 -11.90 19.23 9.53
N GLY A 3 -10.70 18.63 9.60
CA GLY A 3 -10.22 17.73 8.57
C GLY A 3 -11.07 16.45 8.45
N ARG A 4 -11.06 15.80 7.30
CA ARG A 4 -11.90 14.62 6.96
C ARG A 4 -11.62 13.41 7.85
N VAL A 5 -10.43 13.33 8.46
CA VAL A 5 -10.01 12.28 9.40
C VAL A 5 -9.47 12.88 10.70
N GLN A 6 -10.03 14.02 11.11
CA GLN A 6 -9.62 14.75 12.31
C GLN A 6 -9.68 13.87 13.56
N GLY A 7 -8.57 13.75 14.28
CA GLY A 7 -8.45 12.99 15.52
C GLY A 7 -8.43 11.47 15.33
N LYS A 8 -8.38 10.97 14.09
CA LYS A 8 -8.15 9.55 13.77
C LYS A 8 -6.67 9.21 13.90
N ILE A 9 -6.37 7.94 14.08
CA ILE A 9 -5.01 7.40 14.13
C ILE A 9 -4.87 6.40 12.99
N ALA A 10 -3.87 6.62 12.10
CA ALA A 10 -3.65 5.84 10.91
C ALA A 10 -2.33 5.08 10.95
N LEU A 11 -2.38 3.75 10.77
CA LEU A 11 -1.21 2.90 10.50
C LEU A 11 -0.93 2.88 9.00
N ILE A 12 0.33 3.06 8.61
CA ILE A 12 0.79 2.97 7.23
C ILE A 12 2.03 2.10 7.16
N THR A 13 2.03 1.07 6.32
CA THR A 13 3.21 0.25 6.03
C THR A 13 3.85 0.68 4.70
N GLY A 14 5.19 0.56 4.59
CA GLY A 14 5.95 1.14 3.48
C GLY A 14 5.94 2.67 3.52
N ALA A 15 6.03 3.24 4.73
CA ALA A 15 5.77 4.65 5.01
C ALA A 15 6.96 5.58 4.74
N ALA A 16 8.15 5.04 4.49
CA ALA A 16 9.37 5.85 4.39
C ALA A 16 9.43 6.72 3.13
N ARG A 17 8.79 6.32 2.02
CA ARG A 17 8.82 7.06 0.76
C ARG A 17 7.62 6.75 -0.15
N GLY A 18 7.60 7.37 -1.33
CA GLY A 18 6.61 7.08 -2.38
C GLY A 18 5.17 7.23 -1.93
N GLN A 19 4.33 6.24 -2.24
CA GLN A 19 2.92 6.28 -1.87
C GLN A 19 2.72 6.31 -0.35
N GLY A 20 3.46 5.50 0.42
CA GLY A 20 3.30 5.44 1.88
C GLY A 20 3.58 6.76 2.58
N ARG A 21 4.66 7.48 2.21
CA ARG A 21 4.91 8.85 2.69
C ARG A 21 3.76 9.77 2.29
N SER A 22 3.35 9.72 1.04
CA SER A 22 2.24 10.54 0.54
C SER A 22 0.93 10.28 1.29
N HIS A 23 0.64 9.02 1.67
CA HIS A 23 -0.52 8.68 2.50
C HIS A 23 -0.40 9.27 3.91
N ALA A 24 0.79 9.16 4.52
CA ALA A 24 1.06 9.72 5.84
C ALA A 24 0.81 11.24 5.88
N VAL A 25 1.42 11.96 4.94
CA VAL A 25 1.28 13.41 4.82
C VAL A 25 -0.17 13.79 4.50
N ARG A 26 -0.82 13.09 3.56
CA ARG A 26 -2.19 13.43 3.13
C ARG A 26 -3.22 13.22 4.24
N LEU A 27 -3.08 12.14 5.02
CA LEU A 27 -3.95 11.89 6.17
C LEU A 27 -3.66 12.87 7.31
N ALA A 28 -2.39 13.24 7.53
CA ALA A 28 -2.00 14.24 8.52
C ALA A 28 -2.54 15.64 8.18
N GLU A 29 -2.52 16.07 6.91
CA GLU A 29 -3.15 17.31 6.43
C GLU A 29 -4.64 17.39 6.82
N GLU A 30 -5.31 16.24 6.90
CA GLU A 30 -6.73 16.13 7.26
C GLU A 30 -6.96 15.76 8.73
N GLY A 31 -5.91 15.88 9.55
CA GLY A 31 -5.98 15.85 11.01
C GLY A 31 -5.74 14.49 11.66
N ALA A 32 -5.26 13.48 10.94
CA ALA A 32 -4.86 12.21 11.52
C ALA A 32 -3.49 12.28 12.21
N ASP A 33 -3.30 11.49 13.26
CA ASP A 33 -2.00 11.11 13.80
C ASP A 33 -1.52 9.81 13.14
N ILE A 34 -0.21 9.59 13.02
CA ILE A 34 0.35 8.56 12.14
C ILE A 34 1.19 7.53 12.91
N ILE A 35 0.98 6.26 12.62
CA ILE A 35 1.90 5.15 12.93
C ILE A 35 2.55 4.77 11.60
N ALA A 36 3.84 5.06 11.45
CA ALA A 36 4.59 4.82 10.24
C ALA A 36 5.52 3.61 10.41
N VAL A 37 5.36 2.59 9.57
CA VAL A 37 6.21 1.39 9.60
C VAL A 37 6.86 1.20 8.24
N ASP A 38 8.16 0.95 8.23
CA ASP A 38 8.92 0.59 7.04
C ASP A 38 10.04 -0.38 7.42
N ALA A 39 10.48 -1.21 6.48
CA ALA A 39 11.59 -2.15 6.70
C ALA A 39 12.94 -1.45 6.67
N CYS A 40 13.09 -0.41 5.86
CA CYS A 40 14.34 0.34 5.64
C CYS A 40 15.54 -0.59 5.34
N VAL A 41 15.31 -1.62 4.51
CA VAL A 41 16.31 -2.64 4.17
C VAL A 41 16.23 -2.99 2.69
N ASP A 42 17.38 -3.25 2.07
CA ASP A 42 17.45 -3.76 0.71
C ASP A 42 17.12 -5.26 0.66
N TYR A 43 16.58 -5.70 -0.48
CA TYR A 43 16.35 -7.12 -0.81
C TYR A 43 17.26 -7.51 -1.97
N ASP A 44 17.96 -8.62 -1.85
CA ASP A 44 18.89 -9.12 -2.88
C ASP A 44 18.20 -9.38 -4.23
N THR A 45 16.91 -9.64 -4.21
CA THR A 45 16.09 -9.91 -5.40
C THR A 45 15.54 -8.66 -6.08
N VAL A 46 15.73 -7.48 -5.47
CA VAL A 46 15.20 -6.19 -5.96
C VAL A 46 16.34 -5.35 -6.54
N GLY A 47 16.27 -5.04 -7.83
CA GLY A 47 17.34 -4.35 -8.58
C GLY A 47 17.38 -2.83 -8.37
N TYR A 48 16.66 -2.26 -7.39
CA TYR A 48 16.67 -0.83 -7.06
C TYR A 48 16.81 -0.62 -5.57
N ALA A 49 17.45 0.49 -5.18
CA ALA A 49 17.63 0.82 -3.77
C ALA A 49 16.29 0.94 -3.04
N MET A 50 16.16 0.30 -1.91
CA MET A 50 15.00 0.42 -1.04
C MET A 50 15.04 1.71 -0.21
N ALA A 51 14.01 1.93 0.62
CA ALA A 51 13.98 3.06 1.52
C ALA A 51 15.02 2.92 2.63
N THR A 52 15.53 4.03 3.10
CA THR A 52 16.47 4.15 4.22
C THR A 52 15.79 4.67 5.49
N GLU A 53 16.46 4.56 6.63
CA GLU A 53 16.02 5.22 7.87
C GLU A 53 15.87 6.73 7.68
N ALA A 54 16.79 7.36 6.93
CA ALA A 54 16.70 8.79 6.63
C ALA A 54 15.44 9.15 5.82
N ASP A 55 14.97 8.25 4.96
CA ASP A 55 13.70 8.43 4.26
C ASP A 55 12.51 8.37 5.22
N LEU A 56 12.55 7.47 6.21
CA LEU A 56 11.50 7.39 7.24
C LEU A 56 11.52 8.63 8.13
N ASP A 57 12.70 9.10 8.53
CA ASP A 57 12.88 10.35 9.29
C ASP A 57 12.35 11.57 8.50
N GLN A 58 12.47 11.57 7.19
CA GLN A 58 11.89 12.62 6.35
C GLN A 58 10.36 12.59 6.43
N THR A 59 9.74 11.42 6.41
CA THR A 59 8.28 11.28 6.60
C THR A 59 7.85 11.81 7.97
N VAL A 60 8.63 11.52 9.02
CA VAL A 60 8.37 12.06 10.36
C VAL A 60 8.35 13.58 10.34
N LYS A 61 9.39 14.22 9.79
CA LYS A 61 9.49 15.68 9.70
C LYS A 61 8.31 16.30 8.93
N GLU A 62 7.89 15.69 7.84
CA GLU A 62 6.78 16.20 7.03
C GLU A 62 5.43 16.13 7.78
N VAL A 63 5.19 15.07 8.55
CA VAL A 63 3.98 14.95 9.38
C VAL A 63 4.01 15.90 10.57
N GLU A 64 5.14 16.01 11.27
CA GLU A 64 5.30 16.94 12.39
C GLU A 64 5.15 18.40 11.97
N ALA A 65 5.60 18.77 10.76
CA ALA A 65 5.40 20.10 10.19
C ALA A 65 3.92 20.48 9.97
N LEU A 66 3.01 19.51 10.02
CA LEU A 66 1.55 19.68 9.98
C LEU A 66 0.91 19.71 11.38
N ASP A 67 1.71 19.87 12.45
CA ASP A 67 1.26 19.81 13.84
C ASP A 67 0.53 18.50 14.18
N ARG A 68 0.97 17.36 13.58
CA ARG A 68 0.42 16.04 13.87
C ARG A 68 1.46 15.15 14.52
N ARG A 69 0.97 14.23 15.37
CA ARG A 69 1.86 13.25 16.04
C ARG A 69 2.16 12.12 15.09
N ILE A 70 3.40 11.65 15.11
CA ILE A 70 3.82 10.46 14.38
C ILE A 70 4.69 9.57 15.25
N VAL A 71 4.48 8.27 15.17
CA VAL A 71 5.35 7.24 15.75
C VAL A 71 5.88 6.40 14.60
N SER A 72 7.19 6.50 14.35
CA SER A 72 7.87 5.69 13.34
C SER A 72 8.50 4.45 13.97
N ARG A 73 8.47 3.31 13.25
CA ARG A 73 9.12 2.06 13.64
C ARG A 73 9.70 1.36 12.42
N ILE A 74 10.89 0.81 12.58
CA ILE A 74 11.51 -0.07 11.60
C ILE A 74 11.02 -1.48 11.88
N ALA A 75 10.28 -2.06 10.92
CA ALA A 75 9.85 -3.45 10.95
C ALA A 75 9.54 -3.93 9.52
N ASP A 76 10.00 -5.14 9.21
CA ASP A 76 9.67 -5.81 7.96
C ASP A 76 8.29 -6.46 8.07
N VAL A 77 7.42 -6.22 7.11
CA VAL A 77 6.07 -6.81 7.07
C VAL A 77 6.08 -8.34 6.96
N ARG A 78 7.21 -8.93 6.55
CA ARG A 78 7.42 -10.39 6.53
C ARG A 78 7.56 -10.98 7.94
N ASP A 79 8.06 -10.19 8.91
CA ASP A 79 8.18 -10.58 10.31
C ASP A 79 6.92 -10.15 11.10
N ALA A 80 5.98 -11.09 11.23
CA ALA A 80 4.72 -10.84 11.92
C ALA A 80 4.89 -10.41 13.39
N ALA A 81 5.94 -10.90 14.08
CA ALA A 81 6.18 -10.58 15.47
C ALA A 81 6.74 -9.15 15.62
N ALA A 82 7.74 -8.79 14.82
CA ALA A 82 8.31 -7.44 14.80
C ALA A 82 7.25 -6.41 14.37
N LEU A 83 6.45 -6.71 13.35
CA LEU A 83 5.37 -5.85 12.88
C LEU A 83 4.31 -5.65 13.98
N SER A 84 3.86 -6.71 14.64
CA SER A 84 2.89 -6.61 15.75
C SER A 84 3.44 -5.75 16.90
N ALA A 85 4.71 -5.92 17.27
CA ALA A 85 5.35 -5.09 18.30
C ALA A 85 5.42 -3.61 17.89
N ALA A 86 5.73 -3.33 16.61
CA ALA A 86 5.75 -1.97 16.07
C ALA A 86 4.37 -1.30 16.12
N VAL A 87 3.32 -2.02 15.70
CA VAL A 87 1.93 -1.56 15.75
C VAL A 87 1.49 -1.29 17.18
N ASN A 88 1.73 -2.24 18.12
CA ASN A 88 1.37 -2.09 19.52
C ASN A 88 2.03 -0.84 20.13
N THR A 89 3.31 -0.62 19.87
CA THR A 89 4.03 0.57 20.36
C THR A 89 3.38 1.87 19.85
N GLY A 90 3.02 1.91 18.57
CA GLY A 90 2.36 3.07 17.98
C GLY A 90 0.97 3.32 18.59
N VAL A 91 0.19 2.26 18.76
CA VAL A 91 -1.15 2.32 19.35
C VAL A 91 -1.10 2.78 20.81
N GLU A 92 -0.17 2.28 21.60
CA GLU A 92 0.03 2.70 22.98
C GLU A 92 0.40 4.19 23.08
N ALA A 93 1.30 4.65 22.22
CA ALA A 93 1.78 6.04 22.24
C ALA A 93 0.72 7.05 21.76
N LEU A 94 -0.12 6.68 20.80
CA LEU A 94 -1.12 7.57 20.21
C LEU A 94 -2.51 7.41 20.82
N GLY A 95 -2.81 6.27 21.45
CA GLY A 95 -4.06 6.01 22.17
C GLY A 95 -5.14 5.29 21.35
N GLY A 96 -4.79 4.58 20.29
CA GLY A 96 -5.73 3.77 19.51
C GLY A 96 -5.33 3.56 18.06
N LEU A 97 -6.26 3.01 17.27
CA LEU A 97 -6.13 2.81 15.82
C LEU A 97 -7.50 2.91 15.16
N ASP A 98 -7.61 3.66 14.09
CA ASP A 98 -8.85 3.88 13.33
C ASP A 98 -8.72 3.51 11.86
N ILE A 99 -7.53 3.70 11.27
CA ILE A 99 -7.27 3.56 9.84
C ILE A 99 -6.02 2.70 9.63
N VAL A 100 -6.08 1.80 8.64
CA VAL A 100 -4.92 1.00 8.22
C VAL A 100 -4.73 1.14 6.71
N SER A 101 -3.60 1.71 6.30
CA SER A 101 -3.14 1.69 4.92
C SER A 101 -2.08 0.60 4.74
N VAL A 102 -2.51 -0.53 4.19
CA VAL A 102 -1.66 -1.68 3.89
C VAL A 102 -0.99 -1.42 2.54
N ASN A 103 0.21 -0.81 2.57
CA ASN A 103 0.81 -0.25 1.37
C ASN A 103 2.17 -0.85 1.00
N ALA A 104 2.94 -1.40 1.95
CA ALA A 104 4.25 -1.99 1.67
C ALA A 104 4.23 -2.94 0.47
N GLY A 105 5.21 -2.83 -0.41
CA GLY A 105 5.31 -3.67 -1.59
C GLY A 105 6.59 -3.44 -2.38
N ILE A 106 6.97 -4.48 -3.12
CA ILE A 106 8.09 -4.49 -4.08
C ILE A 106 7.57 -4.95 -5.44
N CYS A 107 8.26 -4.57 -6.50
CA CYS A 107 7.96 -5.03 -7.85
C CYS A 107 9.24 -5.18 -8.65
N THR A 108 9.36 -6.26 -9.39
CA THR A 108 10.48 -6.54 -10.29
C THR A 108 9.93 -7.06 -11.62
N VAL A 109 10.65 -6.84 -12.71
CA VAL A 109 10.27 -7.21 -14.08
C VAL A 109 11.15 -8.32 -14.57
N GLN A 110 10.57 -9.45 -14.92
CA GLN A 110 11.27 -10.59 -15.56
C GLN A 110 10.34 -11.34 -16.51
N SER A 111 10.89 -11.91 -17.58
CA SER A 111 10.21 -12.95 -18.33
C SER A 111 10.02 -14.21 -17.45
N TRP A 112 9.02 -15.00 -17.75
CA TRP A 112 8.61 -16.15 -16.92
C TRP A 112 9.74 -17.15 -16.62
N ASP A 113 10.69 -17.34 -17.56
CA ASP A 113 11.84 -18.24 -17.47
C ASP A 113 13.02 -17.66 -16.66
N HIS A 114 12.97 -16.37 -16.32
CA HIS A 114 13.94 -15.69 -15.47
C HIS A 114 13.43 -15.43 -14.05
N VAL A 115 12.18 -15.78 -13.76
CA VAL A 115 11.65 -15.71 -12.38
C VAL A 115 12.28 -16.81 -11.54
N THR A 116 13.21 -16.44 -10.67
CA THR A 116 13.82 -17.39 -9.72
C THR A 116 12.85 -17.67 -8.55
N ALA A 117 13.10 -18.79 -7.83
CA ALA A 117 12.35 -19.11 -6.60
C ALA A 117 12.48 -17.99 -5.55
N ALA A 118 13.64 -17.34 -5.44
CA ALA A 118 13.87 -16.24 -4.51
C ALA A 118 13.03 -15.01 -4.88
N ILE A 119 13.03 -14.60 -6.16
CA ILE A 119 12.22 -13.47 -6.66
C ILE A 119 10.73 -13.74 -6.40
N TRP A 120 10.27 -14.97 -6.69
CA TRP A 120 8.90 -15.37 -6.41
C TRP A 120 8.57 -15.22 -4.93
N GLN A 121 9.40 -15.83 -4.06
CA GLN A 121 9.16 -15.88 -2.63
C GLN A 121 9.18 -14.49 -2.00
N ASP A 122 10.19 -13.67 -2.28
CA ASP A 122 10.27 -12.30 -1.73
C ASP A 122 9.07 -11.46 -2.15
N THR A 123 8.63 -11.57 -3.42
CA THR A 123 7.46 -10.84 -3.90
C THR A 123 6.18 -11.27 -3.18
N ILE A 124 5.97 -12.59 -3.01
CA ILE A 124 4.81 -13.12 -2.26
C ILE A 124 4.90 -12.73 -0.79
N ASP A 125 6.07 -12.86 -0.18
CA ASP A 125 6.24 -12.58 1.25
C ASP A 125 6.02 -11.11 1.58
N VAL A 126 6.52 -10.20 0.77
CA VAL A 126 6.31 -8.76 1.00
C VAL A 126 4.90 -8.33 0.60
N CYS A 127 4.47 -8.64 -0.63
CA CYS A 127 3.25 -8.06 -1.19
C CYS A 127 1.96 -8.75 -0.76
N LEU A 128 1.99 -10.03 -0.42
CA LEU A 128 0.82 -10.80 -0.03
C LEU A 128 0.85 -11.20 1.45
N THR A 129 1.88 -11.95 1.89
CA THR A 129 2.01 -12.36 3.29
C THR A 129 2.16 -11.15 4.20
N GLY A 130 2.96 -10.15 3.80
CA GLY A 130 3.14 -8.90 4.54
C GLY A 130 1.86 -8.06 4.62
N ALA A 131 1.04 -8.07 3.58
CA ALA A 131 -0.28 -7.44 3.61
C ALA A 131 -1.20 -8.14 4.63
N TRP A 132 -1.24 -9.46 4.63
CA TRP A 132 -1.94 -10.26 5.63
C TRP A 132 -1.45 -9.98 7.05
N ASN A 133 -0.15 -10.03 7.28
CA ASN A 133 0.46 -9.75 8.58
C ASN A 133 0.10 -8.36 9.09
N THR A 134 0.09 -7.36 8.21
CA THR A 134 -0.29 -5.98 8.56
C THR A 134 -1.73 -5.91 9.05
N VAL A 135 -2.65 -6.55 8.35
CA VAL A 135 -4.06 -6.58 8.77
C VAL A 135 -4.22 -7.32 10.10
N VAL A 136 -3.60 -8.49 10.24
CA VAL A 136 -3.68 -9.30 11.48
C VAL A 136 -3.12 -8.54 12.69
N ALA A 137 -2.01 -7.82 12.54
CA ALA A 137 -1.44 -7.00 13.60
C ALA A 137 -2.36 -5.83 14.01
N ALA A 138 -3.11 -5.27 13.08
CA ALA A 138 -3.99 -4.12 13.32
C ALA A 138 -5.38 -4.50 13.86
N LEU A 139 -5.92 -5.67 13.47
CA LEU A 139 -7.30 -6.07 13.76
C LEU A 139 -7.70 -6.04 15.25
N PRO A 140 -6.87 -6.52 16.20
CA PRO A 140 -7.23 -6.44 17.63
C PRO A 140 -7.53 -5.01 18.08
N HIS A 141 -6.78 -4.03 17.59
CA HIS A 141 -6.93 -2.62 17.94
C HIS A 141 -8.16 -1.99 17.30
N LEU A 142 -8.45 -2.29 16.02
CA LEU A 142 -9.67 -1.85 15.35
C LEU A 142 -10.93 -2.43 16.00
N ILE A 143 -10.90 -3.72 16.39
CA ILE A 143 -11.99 -4.38 17.11
C ILE A 143 -12.19 -3.75 18.48
N ALA A 144 -11.11 -3.46 19.21
CA ALA A 144 -11.20 -2.76 20.50
C ALA A 144 -11.73 -1.33 20.35
N ARG A 145 -11.45 -0.68 19.21
CA ARG A 145 -11.98 0.65 18.86
C ARG A 145 -13.48 0.62 18.53
N GLY A 146 -14.01 -0.53 18.09
CA GLY A 146 -15.42 -0.75 17.71
C GLY A 146 -15.76 -0.25 16.31
N SER A 147 -14.80 0.23 15.54
CA SER A 147 -14.94 0.64 14.15
C SER A 147 -13.57 0.76 13.49
N GLY A 148 -13.51 0.79 12.15
CA GLY A 148 -12.26 1.02 11.45
C GLY A 148 -12.38 1.04 9.93
N SER A 149 -11.32 1.50 9.27
CA SER A 149 -11.16 1.43 7.83
C SER A 149 -9.80 0.83 7.46
N VAL A 150 -9.83 -0.26 6.71
CA VAL A 150 -8.63 -0.90 6.15
C VAL A 150 -8.63 -0.66 4.65
N VAL A 151 -7.55 -0.08 4.13
CA VAL A 151 -7.35 0.15 2.70
C VAL A 151 -6.09 -0.59 2.26
N LEU A 152 -6.25 -1.57 1.37
CA LEU A 152 -5.14 -2.35 0.84
C LEU A 152 -4.72 -1.79 -0.52
N THR A 153 -3.44 -1.53 -0.68
CA THR A 153 -2.87 -1.12 -1.96
C THR A 153 -2.63 -2.38 -2.82
N SER A 154 -3.58 -2.63 -3.73
CA SER A 154 -3.40 -3.60 -4.79
C SER A 154 -2.69 -2.92 -6.00
N SER A 155 -3.18 -3.11 -7.20
CA SER A 155 -2.65 -2.56 -8.46
C SER A 155 -3.64 -2.86 -9.57
N THR A 156 -3.48 -2.25 -10.76
CA THR A 156 -4.06 -2.78 -12.00
C THR A 156 -3.66 -4.23 -12.24
N ALA A 157 -2.47 -4.64 -11.77
CA ALA A 157 -2.00 -6.03 -11.74
C ALA A 157 -2.79 -6.96 -10.82
N GLY A 158 -3.68 -6.45 -9.98
CA GLY A 158 -4.60 -7.25 -9.18
C GLY A 158 -5.98 -7.42 -9.81
N ILE A 159 -6.20 -6.82 -11.00
CA ILE A 159 -7.45 -6.88 -11.76
C ILE A 159 -7.24 -7.60 -13.09
N LYS A 160 -6.12 -7.31 -13.77
CA LYS A 160 -5.77 -7.93 -15.04
C LYS A 160 -4.38 -8.55 -15.01
N GLY A 161 -4.14 -9.58 -15.84
CA GLY A 161 -2.82 -10.16 -16.03
C GLY A 161 -1.91 -9.17 -16.75
N GLN A 162 -0.76 -8.89 -16.16
CA GLN A 162 0.26 -8.05 -16.78
C GLN A 162 1.50 -8.93 -17.06
N PRO A 163 1.94 -9.03 -18.33
CA PRO A 163 3.11 -9.82 -18.68
C PRO A 163 4.35 -9.29 -17.96
N PHE A 164 5.33 -10.16 -17.75
CA PHE A 164 6.61 -9.88 -17.10
C PHE A 164 6.54 -9.52 -15.59
N LEU A 165 5.35 -9.56 -15.01
CA LEU A 165 5.09 -9.24 -13.59
C LEU A 165 4.44 -10.41 -12.84
N THR A 166 4.65 -11.66 -13.27
CA THR A 166 3.88 -12.83 -12.78
C THR A 166 3.83 -12.95 -11.24
N PRO A 167 4.94 -12.86 -10.47
CA PRO A 167 4.86 -12.94 -9.01
C PRO A 167 4.04 -11.78 -8.41
N TYR A 168 4.21 -10.59 -8.95
CA TYR A 168 3.49 -9.39 -8.51
C TYR A 168 1.99 -9.47 -8.81
N VAL A 169 1.62 -9.94 -10.02
CA VAL A 169 0.23 -10.19 -10.42
C VAL A 169 -0.43 -11.18 -9.48
N ALA A 170 0.25 -12.30 -9.18
CA ALA A 170 -0.26 -13.32 -8.25
C ALA A 170 -0.49 -12.72 -6.84
N ALA A 171 0.49 -11.98 -6.33
CA ALA A 171 0.38 -11.33 -5.02
C ALA A 171 -0.77 -10.32 -4.97
N LYS A 172 -0.90 -9.45 -5.98
CA LYS A 172 -1.91 -8.38 -5.99
C LYS A 172 -3.34 -8.90 -6.23
N HIS A 173 -3.53 -10.00 -6.96
CA HIS A 173 -4.80 -10.73 -6.99
C HIS A 173 -5.10 -11.37 -5.62
N GLY A 174 -4.10 -11.95 -4.95
CA GLY A 174 -4.24 -12.47 -3.60
C GLY A 174 -4.67 -11.40 -2.58
N VAL A 175 -4.12 -10.19 -2.68
CA VAL A 175 -4.53 -9.02 -1.85
C VAL A 175 -6.01 -8.70 -2.04
N VAL A 176 -6.53 -8.76 -3.28
CA VAL A 176 -7.97 -8.58 -3.57
C VAL A 176 -8.80 -9.68 -2.89
N GLY A 177 -8.32 -10.92 -2.94
CA GLY A 177 -8.95 -12.04 -2.23
C GLY A 177 -9.04 -11.81 -0.72
N ILE A 178 -7.95 -11.36 -0.08
CA ILE A 178 -7.91 -10.98 1.34
C ILE A 178 -8.93 -9.86 1.60
N MET A 179 -8.91 -8.82 0.80
CA MET A 179 -9.83 -7.67 0.95
C MET A 179 -11.29 -8.11 0.92
N LYS A 180 -11.70 -8.89 -0.07
CA LYS A 180 -13.08 -9.36 -0.23
C LYS A 180 -13.55 -10.26 0.93
N SER A 181 -12.68 -11.17 1.36
CA SER A 181 -12.97 -12.05 2.50
C SER A 181 -13.19 -11.25 3.78
N LEU A 182 -12.23 -10.37 4.10
CA LEU A 182 -12.28 -9.58 5.33
C LEU A 182 -13.39 -8.51 5.31
N ALA A 183 -13.76 -7.98 4.16
CA ALA A 183 -14.89 -7.06 4.02
C ALA A 183 -16.20 -7.69 4.53
N ASN A 184 -16.40 -8.99 4.25
CA ASN A 184 -17.56 -9.74 4.73
C ASN A 184 -17.43 -10.12 6.22
N GLU A 185 -16.26 -10.62 6.61
CA GLU A 185 -16.02 -11.15 7.95
C GLU A 185 -16.08 -10.06 9.04
N LEU A 186 -15.62 -8.84 8.71
CA LEU A 186 -15.48 -7.74 9.65
C LEU A 186 -16.65 -6.74 9.62
N ALA A 187 -17.60 -6.88 8.69
CA ALA A 187 -18.73 -5.96 8.53
C ALA A 187 -19.53 -5.78 9.82
N GLN A 188 -19.82 -6.86 10.55
CA GLN A 188 -20.57 -6.81 11.82
C GLN A 188 -19.77 -6.18 12.98
N LYS A 189 -18.49 -5.87 12.76
CA LYS A 189 -17.62 -5.15 13.70
C LYS A 189 -17.45 -3.67 13.33
N ASN A 190 -18.23 -3.17 12.36
CA ASN A 190 -18.11 -1.82 11.80
C ASN A 190 -16.71 -1.52 11.25
N ILE A 191 -16.02 -2.53 10.74
CA ILE A 191 -14.71 -2.38 10.09
C ILE A 191 -14.93 -2.56 8.60
N ARG A 192 -14.61 -1.52 7.82
CA ARG A 192 -14.68 -1.52 6.36
C ARG A 192 -13.32 -1.95 5.79
N VAL A 193 -13.35 -2.75 4.75
CA VAL A 193 -12.13 -3.21 4.08
C VAL A 193 -12.29 -2.99 2.58
N ASN A 194 -11.40 -2.21 1.98
CA ASN A 194 -11.42 -1.86 0.56
C ASN A 194 -10.01 -1.94 -0.04
N SER A 195 -9.88 -1.91 -1.34
CA SER A 195 -8.59 -1.82 -2.02
C SER A 195 -8.55 -0.66 -3.00
N VAL A 196 -7.34 -0.10 -3.18
CA VAL A 196 -7.02 0.85 -4.25
C VAL A 196 -6.16 0.15 -5.31
N HIS A 197 -6.39 0.49 -6.58
CA HIS A 197 -5.77 -0.16 -7.73
C HIS A 197 -5.10 0.88 -8.62
N PRO A 198 -3.87 1.30 -8.29
CA PRO A 198 -3.11 2.22 -9.11
C PRO A 198 -2.65 1.61 -10.43
N THR A 199 -2.52 2.44 -11.47
CA THR A 199 -1.61 2.22 -12.61
C THR A 199 -0.18 2.57 -12.20
N GLY A 200 0.72 2.86 -13.13
CA GLY A 200 2.07 3.37 -12.84
C GLY A 200 1.99 4.65 -12.01
N VAL A 201 2.65 4.66 -10.86
CA VAL A 201 2.72 5.81 -9.94
C VAL A 201 4.14 6.35 -9.90
N ASN A 202 4.31 7.65 -10.03
CA ASN A 202 5.62 8.33 -10.02
C ASN A 202 6.31 8.16 -8.64
N THR A 203 6.98 7.04 -8.45
CA THR A 203 7.67 6.65 -7.21
C THR A 203 8.97 5.92 -7.52
N PRO A 204 9.90 5.77 -6.56
CA PRO A 204 11.11 4.98 -6.76
C PRO A 204 10.87 3.51 -7.16
N LEU A 205 9.69 2.94 -6.92
CA LEU A 205 9.32 1.60 -7.38
C LEU A 205 9.35 1.49 -8.92
N LEU A 206 9.12 2.59 -9.65
CA LEU A 206 9.25 2.60 -11.12
C LEU A 206 10.65 2.17 -11.60
N ALA A 207 11.69 2.39 -10.80
CA ALA A 207 13.03 1.89 -11.12
C ALA A 207 13.05 0.34 -11.19
N GLY A 208 12.17 -0.34 -10.46
CA GLY A 208 11.99 -1.79 -10.52
C GLY A 208 11.33 -2.29 -11.82
N LEU A 209 10.77 -1.38 -12.61
CA LEU A 209 10.23 -1.65 -13.95
C LEU A 209 11.30 -1.48 -15.05
N GLY A 210 12.55 -1.20 -14.69
CA GLY A 210 13.67 -1.18 -15.62
C GLY A 210 13.78 -2.49 -16.40
N GLY A 211 13.98 -2.43 -17.73
CA GLY A 211 13.94 -3.60 -18.62
C GLY A 211 12.56 -3.94 -19.21
N MET A 212 11.48 -3.30 -18.77
CA MET A 212 10.14 -3.51 -19.32
C MET A 212 10.10 -3.18 -20.82
N ASP A 213 10.70 -2.08 -21.23
CA ASP A 213 10.74 -1.67 -22.65
C ASP A 213 11.50 -2.67 -23.52
N GLU A 214 12.56 -3.28 -23.00
CA GLU A 214 13.31 -4.33 -23.71
C GLU A 214 12.44 -5.58 -23.92
N LEU A 215 11.72 -6.01 -22.87
CA LEU A 215 10.83 -7.17 -22.94
C LEU A 215 9.62 -6.91 -23.86
N ILE A 216 9.04 -5.72 -23.80
CA ILE A 216 7.99 -5.30 -24.74
C ILE A 216 8.54 -5.23 -26.17
N GLY A 217 9.80 -4.81 -26.36
CA GLY A 217 10.48 -4.80 -27.65
C GLY A 217 10.60 -6.19 -28.28
N LEU A 218 10.72 -7.26 -27.48
CA LEU A 218 10.71 -8.65 -27.94
C LEU A 218 9.33 -9.12 -28.39
N ASP A 219 8.25 -8.63 -27.75
CA ASP A 219 6.87 -8.89 -28.13
C ASP A 219 6.03 -7.61 -28.01
N PRO A 220 6.02 -6.76 -29.05
CA PRO A 220 5.31 -5.48 -29.03
C PRO A 220 3.78 -5.61 -28.79
N SER A 221 3.20 -6.79 -29.03
CA SER A 221 1.76 -7.03 -28.77
C SER A 221 1.41 -6.88 -27.28
N THR A 222 2.37 -7.06 -26.39
CA THR A 222 2.17 -6.97 -24.95
C THR A 222 2.12 -5.52 -24.41
N GLY A 223 2.69 -4.57 -25.15
CA GLY A 223 2.80 -3.17 -24.71
C GLY A 223 1.45 -2.49 -24.47
N GLY A 224 0.44 -2.84 -25.24
CA GLY A 224 -0.91 -2.28 -25.12
C GLY A 224 -1.58 -2.51 -23.77
N ILE A 225 -1.15 -3.52 -23.00
CA ILE A 225 -1.70 -3.86 -21.68
C ILE A 225 -1.38 -2.80 -20.63
N PHE A 226 -0.28 -2.07 -20.80
CA PHE A 226 0.21 -1.07 -19.83
C PHE A 226 -0.27 0.35 -20.12
N VAL A 227 -0.98 0.56 -21.25
CA VAL A 227 -1.36 1.90 -21.70
C VAL A 227 -2.57 2.44 -20.94
N ASN A 228 -2.46 3.65 -20.43
CA ASN A 228 -3.55 4.38 -19.82
C ASN A 228 -4.53 4.90 -20.91
N SER A 229 -5.82 5.06 -20.57
CA SER A 229 -6.81 5.67 -21.47
C SER A 229 -6.71 7.19 -21.48
N LEU A 230 -6.41 7.81 -20.32
CA LEU A 230 -6.08 9.22 -20.25
C LEU A 230 -4.66 9.46 -20.78
N PRO A 231 -4.38 10.64 -21.38
CA PRO A 231 -3.09 10.94 -22.01
C PRO A 231 -2.01 11.32 -20.97
N ILE A 232 -1.79 10.44 -20.00
CA ILE A 232 -0.74 10.55 -18.98
C ILE A 232 0.01 9.24 -18.89
N GLU A 233 1.29 9.30 -18.58
CA GLU A 233 2.13 8.11 -18.41
C GLU A 233 1.98 7.53 -17.00
N PHE A 234 2.09 8.37 -15.98
CA PHE A 234 1.99 8.00 -14.58
C PHE A 234 1.02 8.93 -13.85
N VAL A 235 0.44 8.43 -12.76
CA VAL A 235 -0.25 9.24 -11.76
C VAL A 235 0.72 9.60 -10.63
N GLU A 236 0.40 10.63 -9.85
CA GLU A 236 1.21 11.02 -8.71
C GLU A 236 0.80 10.27 -7.44
N PRO A 237 1.72 10.05 -6.47
CA PRO A 237 1.39 9.41 -5.19
C PRO A 237 0.20 10.06 -4.48
N ARG A 238 0.04 11.39 -4.64
CA ARG A 238 -1.06 12.15 -4.05
C ARG A 238 -2.43 11.77 -4.61
N ASP A 239 -2.51 11.35 -5.86
CA ASP A 239 -3.76 10.92 -6.48
C ASP A 239 -4.28 9.65 -5.79
N ILE A 240 -3.36 8.71 -5.50
CA ILE A 240 -3.70 7.51 -4.74
C ILE A 240 -4.04 7.85 -3.29
N SER A 241 -3.30 8.80 -2.68
CA SER A 241 -3.55 9.24 -1.31
C SER A 241 -4.92 9.89 -1.15
N ASN A 242 -5.44 10.58 -2.16
CA ASN A 242 -6.80 11.13 -2.16
C ASN A 242 -7.86 10.02 -2.13
N ALA A 243 -7.66 8.91 -2.86
CA ALA A 243 -8.54 7.75 -2.81
C ALA A 243 -8.47 7.03 -1.46
N VAL A 244 -7.27 6.85 -0.89
CA VAL A 244 -7.07 6.30 0.46
C VAL A 244 -7.78 7.17 1.49
N LEU A 245 -7.62 8.49 1.44
CA LEU A 245 -8.30 9.43 2.34
C LEU A 245 -9.83 9.31 2.23
N PHE A 246 -10.39 9.25 1.01
CA PHE A 246 -11.82 9.06 0.82
C PHE A 246 -12.31 7.77 1.48
N LEU A 247 -11.65 6.63 1.20
CA LEU A 247 -12.00 5.34 1.77
C LEU A 247 -11.81 5.28 3.30
N ALA A 248 -10.86 6.05 3.84
CA ALA A 248 -10.59 6.14 5.27
C ALA A 248 -11.60 7.02 6.01
N SER A 249 -12.20 7.99 5.33
CA SER A 249 -13.11 8.97 5.92
C SER A 249 -14.53 8.44 6.14
N ASP A 250 -15.34 9.20 6.88
CA ASP A 250 -16.73 8.89 7.12
C ASP A 250 -17.60 9.10 5.86
N GLU A 251 -17.07 9.76 4.81
CA GLU A 251 -17.74 9.87 3.50
C GLU A 251 -17.94 8.49 2.84
N ALA A 252 -17.07 7.52 3.18
CA ALA A 252 -17.14 6.14 2.70
C ALA A 252 -17.80 5.17 3.71
N GLN A 253 -18.61 5.67 4.66
CA GLN A 253 -19.17 4.86 5.77
C GLN A 253 -19.93 3.60 5.34
N TYR A 254 -20.47 3.57 4.13
CA TYR A 254 -21.21 2.42 3.58
C TYR A 254 -20.46 1.73 2.43
N ILE A 255 -19.15 1.97 2.29
CA ILE A 255 -18.32 1.37 1.25
C ILE A 255 -17.40 0.34 1.89
N THR A 256 -17.61 -0.94 1.57
CA THR A 256 -16.75 -2.07 1.94
C THR A 256 -16.74 -3.11 0.82
N GLY A 257 -15.63 -3.79 0.59
CA GLY A 257 -15.44 -4.75 -0.49
C GLY A 257 -15.23 -4.11 -1.88
N LEU A 258 -14.95 -2.79 -1.92
CA LEU A 258 -14.74 -2.06 -3.17
C LEU A 258 -13.30 -2.22 -3.67
N GLU A 259 -13.18 -2.50 -4.96
CA GLU A 259 -11.95 -2.38 -5.75
C GLU A 259 -11.96 -0.99 -6.42
N MET A 260 -11.28 -0.01 -5.81
CA MET A 260 -11.27 1.36 -6.31
C MET A 260 -10.08 1.60 -7.23
N THR A 261 -10.31 1.71 -8.54
CA THR A 261 -9.27 2.00 -9.50
C THR A 261 -8.89 3.49 -9.49
N VAL A 262 -7.59 3.77 -9.47
CA VAL A 262 -6.99 5.10 -9.69
C VAL A 262 -5.92 4.90 -10.77
N ASP A 263 -6.38 4.61 -11.98
CA ASP A 263 -5.58 3.96 -13.00
C ASP A 263 -5.62 4.63 -14.37
N ALA A 264 -6.14 5.84 -14.44
CA ALA A 264 -6.29 6.58 -15.69
C ALA A 264 -6.97 5.77 -16.82
N GLY A 265 -7.84 4.80 -16.44
CA GLY A 265 -8.58 3.93 -17.34
C GLY A 265 -7.76 2.76 -17.90
N CYS A 266 -6.60 2.44 -17.32
CA CYS A 266 -5.73 1.34 -17.76
C CYS A 266 -6.45 -0.03 -17.72
N THR A 267 -7.31 -0.29 -16.74
CA THR A 267 -8.06 -1.56 -16.64
C THR A 267 -9.32 -1.63 -17.49
N ASN A 268 -9.71 -0.52 -18.10
CA ASN A 268 -10.91 -0.42 -18.96
C ASN A 268 -10.59 -0.64 -20.45
N ARG A 269 -9.38 -1.07 -20.77
CA ARG A 269 -8.90 -1.35 -22.14
C ARG A 269 -8.70 -2.84 -22.37
#